data_a2ad995d48bcb31a671810f920efb3db
#
_entry.id   a2ad995d48bcb31a671810f920efb3db
#
_cell.length_a   1.000
_cell.length_b   1.000
_cell.length_c   1.000
_cell.angle_alpha   90.00
_cell.angle_beta   90.00
_cell.angle_gamma   90.00
#
_symmetry.space_group_name_H-M   'P 1'
#
loop_
_entity.id
_entity.type
_entity.pdbx_description
1 polymer ?
#
loop_
_entity_poly.entity_id
_entity_poly.type
_entity_poly.pdbx_seq_one_letter_code
_entity_poly.pdbx_strand_id
1 'polypeptide(L)'
;LENVAFPLEVRGSSLIERAARAREMLKLVGLEGRETYFPRELSGGQQQRVGIARSLAVGPDIWFLDEPFSALDPLIRREMQDEFLRLQRMLKKTIVFITHDFDEAVRLADRIGIMKDGRLVQLANPEVMISHPADDYVREFAKNAPRDKVIYVGCIMSVGDGKSIDITVSEHDKIGHVAAMVLASDQNIGVTNAEGAVIGVVTRQAMIAALFPESRS
;
A
#
# COMPACT_ATOMS: atom_id res chain seq x y z
N LEU A 1 -10.36 -20.27 19.17
CA LEU A 1 -9.13 -21.00 18.91
C LEU A 1 -9.26 -22.00 17.75
N GLU A 2 -10.30 -22.84 17.75
CA GLU A 2 -10.51 -23.95 16.80
C GLU A 2 -10.52 -23.47 15.34
N ASN A 3 -11.17 -22.34 15.04
CA ASN A 3 -11.18 -21.75 13.70
C ASN A 3 -9.77 -21.49 13.16
N VAL A 4 -8.85 -21.03 14.00
CA VAL A 4 -7.46 -20.76 13.60
C VAL A 4 -6.65 -22.06 13.51
N ALA A 5 -6.95 -23.05 14.36
CA ALA A 5 -6.29 -24.35 14.37
C ALA A 5 -6.74 -25.28 13.22
N PHE A 6 -7.91 -25.05 12.64
CA PHE A 6 -8.53 -25.92 11.63
C PHE A 6 -7.62 -26.27 10.43
N PRO A 7 -6.94 -25.32 9.78
CA PRO A 7 -6.06 -25.66 8.66
C PRO A 7 -4.91 -26.60 9.05
N LEU A 8 -4.43 -26.52 10.30
CA LEU A 8 -3.39 -27.41 10.83
C LEU A 8 -3.94 -28.80 11.14
N GLU A 9 -5.19 -28.87 11.57
CA GLU A 9 -5.90 -30.16 11.73
C GLU A 9 -6.00 -30.91 10.41
N VAL A 10 -6.42 -30.22 9.34
CA VAL A 10 -6.49 -30.80 7.98
C VAL A 10 -5.10 -31.28 7.52
N ARG A 11 -4.02 -30.66 7.96
CA ARG A 11 -2.64 -31.09 7.69
C ARG A 11 -2.14 -32.23 8.58
N GLY A 12 -2.96 -32.70 9.52
CA GLY A 12 -2.59 -33.83 10.43
C GLY A 12 -1.71 -33.42 11.60
N SER A 13 -1.58 -32.13 11.93
CA SER A 13 -0.84 -31.69 13.12
C SER A 13 -1.51 -32.18 14.41
N SER A 14 -0.70 -32.50 15.41
CA SER A 14 -1.22 -32.92 16.72
C SER A 14 -2.05 -31.83 17.41
N LEU A 15 -2.93 -32.22 18.33
CA LEU A 15 -3.79 -31.27 19.07
C LEU A 15 -2.95 -30.22 19.82
N ILE A 16 -1.82 -30.62 20.39
CA ILE A 16 -0.93 -29.75 21.17
C ILE A 16 -0.27 -28.71 20.24
N GLU A 17 0.31 -29.16 19.14
CA GLU A 17 1.01 -28.30 18.17
C GLU A 17 0.03 -27.29 17.52
N ARG A 18 -1.12 -27.76 17.05
CA ARG A 18 -2.11 -26.85 16.41
C ARG A 18 -2.69 -25.83 17.38
N ALA A 19 -2.91 -26.21 18.65
CA ALA A 19 -3.38 -25.29 19.66
C ALA A 19 -2.33 -24.24 20.04
N ALA A 20 -1.07 -24.64 20.15
CA ALA A 20 0.05 -23.73 20.42
C ALA A 20 0.21 -22.72 19.26
N ARG A 21 0.23 -23.21 18.03
CA ARG A 21 0.35 -22.35 16.83
C ARG A 21 -0.84 -21.42 16.66
N ALA A 22 -2.05 -21.88 16.92
CA ALA A 22 -3.24 -21.05 16.85
C ALA A 22 -3.22 -19.90 17.88
N ARG A 23 -2.73 -20.15 19.11
CA ARG A 23 -2.54 -19.08 20.11
C ARG A 23 -1.49 -18.07 19.68
N GLU A 24 -0.37 -18.53 19.12
CA GLU A 24 0.65 -17.65 18.56
C GLU A 24 0.07 -16.73 17.48
N MET A 25 -0.74 -17.26 16.57
CA MET A 25 -1.37 -16.46 15.50
C MET A 25 -2.42 -15.51 16.03
N LEU A 26 -3.22 -15.90 17.03
CA LEU A 26 -4.16 -14.99 17.70
C LEU A 26 -3.44 -13.85 18.39
N LYS A 27 -2.33 -14.12 19.07
CA LYS A 27 -1.48 -13.10 19.67
C LYS A 27 -0.89 -12.16 18.62
N LEU A 28 -0.41 -12.70 17.50
CA LEU A 28 0.16 -11.93 16.39
C LEU A 28 -0.83 -10.87 15.86
N VAL A 29 -2.13 -11.21 15.78
CA VAL A 29 -3.19 -10.31 15.31
C VAL A 29 -3.87 -9.52 16.43
N GLY A 30 -3.32 -9.51 17.65
CA GLY A 30 -3.85 -8.75 18.78
C GLY A 30 -5.16 -9.28 19.38
N LEU A 31 -5.38 -10.59 19.29
CA LEU A 31 -6.55 -11.29 19.87
C LEU A 31 -6.18 -12.22 21.03
N GLU A 32 -5.08 -11.95 21.71
CA GLU A 32 -4.70 -12.66 22.96
C GLU A 32 -5.83 -12.49 24.00
N GLY A 33 -6.21 -13.59 24.68
CA GLY A 33 -7.32 -13.62 25.62
C GLY A 33 -8.71 -13.80 24.98
N ARG A 34 -8.80 -13.96 23.66
CA ARG A 34 -10.06 -14.20 22.93
C ARG A 34 -10.17 -15.64 22.37
N GLU A 35 -9.36 -16.55 22.88
CA GLU A 35 -9.23 -17.93 22.36
C GLU A 35 -10.53 -18.72 22.46
N THR A 36 -11.35 -18.44 23.46
CA THR A 36 -12.62 -19.14 23.75
C THR A 36 -13.86 -18.46 23.14
N TYR A 37 -13.70 -17.26 22.56
CA TYR A 37 -14.81 -16.49 22.01
C TYR A 37 -15.32 -17.15 20.72
N PHE A 38 -16.65 -17.17 20.59
CA PHE A 38 -17.30 -17.55 19.35
C PHE A 38 -17.33 -16.37 18.36
N PRO A 39 -17.42 -16.61 17.04
CA PRO A 39 -17.47 -15.53 16.04
C PRO A 39 -18.52 -14.45 16.34
N ARG A 40 -19.72 -14.84 16.79
CA ARG A 40 -20.81 -13.93 17.16
C ARG A 40 -20.50 -12.97 18.33
N GLU A 41 -19.48 -13.28 19.11
CA GLU A 41 -19.03 -12.48 20.26
C GLU A 41 -17.91 -11.51 19.89
N LEU A 42 -17.49 -11.55 18.63
CA LEU A 42 -16.40 -10.72 18.08
C LEU A 42 -16.98 -9.64 17.15
N SER A 43 -16.37 -8.44 17.19
CA SER A 43 -16.66 -7.40 16.19
C SER A 43 -16.24 -7.83 14.79
N GLY A 44 -16.75 -7.17 13.73
CA GLY A 44 -16.38 -7.47 12.34
C GLY A 44 -14.86 -7.42 12.11
N GLY A 45 -14.18 -6.40 12.63
CA GLY A 45 -12.72 -6.30 12.55
C GLY A 45 -11.99 -7.43 13.31
N GLN A 46 -12.53 -7.86 14.47
CA GLN A 46 -11.97 -9.01 15.20
C GLN A 46 -12.18 -10.32 14.43
N GLN A 47 -13.34 -10.51 13.81
CA GLN A 47 -13.60 -11.68 12.96
C GLN A 47 -12.62 -11.72 11.77
N GLN A 48 -12.35 -10.56 11.14
CA GLN A 48 -11.38 -10.44 10.08
C GLN A 48 -9.97 -10.82 10.55
N ARG A 49 -9.55 -10.35 11.74
CA ARG A 49 -8.27 -10.75 12.35
C ARG A 49 -8.18 -12.25 12.61
N VAL A 50 -9.29 -12.90 13.00
CA VAL A 50 -9.36 -14.37 13.10
C VAL A 50 -9.14 -15.02 11.74
N GLY A 51 -9.72 -14.48 10.64
CA GLY A 51 -9.49 -14.94 9.27
C GLY A 51 -8.03 -14.84 8.86
N ILE A 52 -7.38 -13.71 9.17
CA ILE A 52 -5.95 -13.47 8.96
C ILE A 52 -5.11 -14.49 9.75
N ALA A 53 -5.37 -14.66 11.04
CA ALA A 53 -4.67 -15.62 11.89
C ALA A 53 -4.79 -17.06 11.37
N ARG A 54 -5.98 -17.44 10.90
CA ARG A 54 -6.27 -18.74 10.30
C ARG A 54 -5.44 -18.98 9.04
N SER A 55 -5.38 -18.00 8.14
CA SER A 55 -4.61 -18.11 6.88
C SER A 55 -3.10 -18.18 7.12
N LEU A 56 -2.61 -17.52 8.17
CA LEU A 56 -1.20 -17.53 8.56
C LEU A 56 -0.78 -18.76 9.37
N ALA A 57 -1.72 -19.48 9.98
CA ALA A 57 -1.42 -20.63 10.88
C ALA A 57 -0.57 -21.70 10.19
N VAL A 58 -0.82 -21.97 8.92
CA VAL A 58 -0.09 -22.97 8.12
C VAL A 58 1.27 -22.49 7.63
N GLY A 59 1.66 -21.25 7.90
CA GLY A 59 2.97 -20.71 7.53
C GLY A 59 3.19 -20.59 6.02
N PRO A 60 2.28 -20.04 5.22
CA PRO A 60 2.43 -20.00 3.77
C PRO A 60 3.66 -19.19 3.35
N ASP A 61 4.34 -19.58 2.26
CA ASP A 61 5.43 -18.79 1.67
C ASP A 61 4.87 -17.61 0.87
N ILE A 62 3.76 -17.83 0.17
CA ILE A 62 2.98 -16.81 -0.52
C ILE A 62 1.61 -16.73 0.15
N TRP A 63 1.25 -15.53 0.58
CA TRP A 63 0.00 -15.28 1.26
C TRP A 63 -0.99 -14.58 0.31
N PHE A 64 -2.09 -15.28 -0.01
CA PHE A 64 -3.15 -14.76 -0.88
C PHE A 64 -4.29 -14.19 -0.04
N LEU A 65 -4.72 -12.98 -0.38
CA LEU A 65 -5.84 -12.29 0.23
C LEU A 65 -6.78 -11.78 -0.88
N ASP A 66 -8.01 -12.22 -0.83
CA ASP A 66 -9.06 -11.82 -1.79
C ASP A 66 -10.07 -10.94 -1.06
N GLU A 67 -10.16 -9.66 -1.46
CA GLU A 67 -11.06 -8.65 -0.93
C GLU A 67 -11.13 -8.59 0.61
N PRO A 68 -10.01 -8.59 1.34
CA PRO A 68 -10.03 -8.81 2.79
C PRO A 68 -10.68 -7.67 3.58
N PHE A 69 -10.92 -6.50 3.00
CA PHE A 69 -11.49 -5.35 3.70
C PHE A 69 -12.84 -4.90 3.16
N SER A 70 -13.40 -5.57 2.14
CA SER A 70 -14.63 -5.14 1.44
C SER A 70 -15.86 -5.07 2.35
N ALA A 71 -15.97 -5.96 3.34
CA ALA A 71 -17.12 -6.04 4.26
C ALA A 71 -17.00 -5.13 5.50
N LEU A 72 -15.94 -4.29 5.59
CA LEU A 72 -15.69 -3.45 6.76
C LEU A 72 -16.15 -2.01 6.54
N ASP A 73 -16.64 -1.37 7.60
CA ASP A 73 -16.88 0.07 7.59
C ASP A 73 -15.56 0.87 7.42
N PRO A 74 -15.62 2.12 6.95
CA PRO A 74 -14.41 2.88 6.60
C PRO A 74 -13.41 3.05 7.73
N LEU A 75 -13.87 3.18 8.99
CA LEU A 75 -12.97 3.36 10.14
C LEU A 75 -12.22 2.07 10.45
N ILE A 76 -12.96 0.97 10.61
CA ILE A 76 -12.38 -0.35 10.88
C ILE A 76 -11.51 -0.83 9.71
N ARG A 77 -11.91 -0.52 8.46
CA ARG A 77 -11.10 -0.80 7.27
C ARG A 77 -9.72 -0.15 7.39
N ARG A 78 -9.65 1.12 7.77
CA ARG A 78 -8.38 1.84 7.92
C ARG A 78 -7.50 1.25 9.02
N GLU A 79 -8.08 0.90 10.16
CA GLU A 79 -7.37 0.22 11.25
C GLU A 79 -6.80 -1.14 10.80
N MET A 80 -7.60 -1.90 10.03
CA MET A 80 -7.17 -3.20 9.51
C MET A 80 -6.06 -3.08 8.45
N GLN A 81 -6.08 -2.04 7.62
CA GLN A 81 -5.00 -1.75 6.68
C GLN A 81 -3.69 -1.40 7.40
N ASP A 82 -3.75 -0.61 8.49
CA ASP A 82 -2.58 -0.30 9.32
C ASP A 82 -2.00 -1.57 9.96
N GLU A 83 -2.87 -2.42 10.48
CA GLU A 83 -2.48 -3.71 11.04
C GLU A 83 -1.86 -4.64 9.98
N PHE A 84 -2.40 -4.65 8.76
CA PHE A 84 -1.85 -5.39 7.63
C PHE A 84 -0.42 -4.91 7.29
N LEU A 85 -0.19 -3.60 7.21
CA LEU A 85 1.15 -3.03 6.97
C LEU A 85 2.13 -3.40 8.11
N ARG A 86 1.66 -3.45 9.34
CA ARG A 86 2.45 -3.93 10.47
C ARG A 86 2.86 -5.40 10.29
N LEU A 87 1.90 -6.26 9.95
CA LEU A 87 2.13 -7.69 9.71
C LEU A 87 3.07 -7.92 8.52
N GLN A 88 2.90 -7.20 7.42
CA GLN A 88 3.77 -7.27 6.23
C GLN A 88 5.23 -7.04 6.60
N ARG A 89 5.51 -5.96 7.35
CA ARG A 89 6.86 -5.63 7.80
C ARG A 89 7.48 -6.71 8.71
N MET A 90 6.66 -7.33 9.56
CA MET A 90 7.12 -8.37 10.49
C MET A 90 7.36 -9.71 9.80
N LEU A 91 6.46 -10.10 8.92
CA LEU A 91 6.46 -11.44 8.30
C LEU A 91 7.45 -11.56 7.15
N LYS A 92 7.78 -10.46 6.45
CA LYS A 92 8.68 -10.42 5.27
C LYS A 92 8.34 -11.49 4.23
N LYS A 93 7.05 -11.70 3.98
CA LYS A 93 6.53 -12.69 3.02
C LYS A 93 6.06 -12.02 1.75
N THR A 94 6.02 -12.79 0.66
CA THR A 94 5.32 -12.38 -0.55
C THR A 94 3.81 -12.44 -0.30
N ILE A 95 3.13 -11.32 -0.54
CA ILE A 95 1.69 -11.19 -0.36
C ILE A 95 1.07 -10.85 -1.69
N VAL A 96 0.07 -11.61 -2.12
CA VAL A 96 -0.78 -11.30 -3.26
C VAL A 96 -2.13 -10.86 -2.71
N PHE A 97 -2.42 -9.59 -2.93
CA PHE A 97 -3.61 -8.92 -2.42
C PHE A 97 -4.52 -8.55 -3.59
N ILE A 98 -5.76 -9.01 -3.56
CA ILE A 98 -6.76 -8.71 -4.59
C ILE A 98 -7.76 -7.72 -4.01
N THR A 99 -8.01 -6.63 -4.72
CA THR A 99 -9.00 -5.61 -4.35
C THR A 99 -9.55 -4.94 -5.60
N HIS A 100 -10.77 -4.43 -5.53
CA HIS A 100 -11.35 -3.52 -6.51
C HIS A 100 -11.15 -2.04 -6.12
N ASP A 101 -10.61 -1.77 -4.93
CA ASP A 101 -10.35 -0.43 -4.41
C ASP A 101 -8.91 -0.02 -4.77
N PHE A 102 -8.78 0.95 -5.70
CA PHE A 102 -7.48 1.42 -6.15
C PHE A 102 -6.69 2.13 -5.04
N ASP A 103 -7.36 2.84 -4.15
CA ASP A 103 -6.72 3.53 -3.02
C ASP A 103 -6.11 2.52 -2.03
N GLU A 104 -6.78 1.39 -1.82
CA GLU A 104 -6.20 0.28 -1.04
C GLU A 104 -4.93 -0.26 -1.71
N ALA A 105 -4.98 -0.53 -3.01
CA ALA A 105 -3.81 -1.00 -3.76
C ALA A 105 -2.64 -0.01 -3.66
N VAL A 106 -2.90 1.27 -3.87
CA VAL A 106 -1.89 2.34 -3.78
C VAL A 106 -1.27 2.43 -2.38
N ARG A 107 -2.08 2.21 -1.34
CA ARG A 107 -1.64 2.32 0.05
C ARG A 107 -0.79 1.13 0.51
N LEU A 108 -1.13 -0.08 0.05
CA LEU A 108 -0.66 -1.32 0.64
C LEU A 108 0.39 -2.06 -0.20
N ALA A 109 0.42 -1.82 -1.51
CA ALA A 109 1.23 -2.62 -2.42
C ALA A 109 2.56 -1.97 -2.80
N ASP A 110 3.60 -2.79 -2.92
CA ASP A 110 4.87 -2.40 -3.55
C ASP A 110 4.72 -2.35 -5.09
N ARG A 111 3.84 -3.22 -5.64
CA ARG A 111 3.51 -3.28 -7.06
C ARG A 111 2.02 -3.53 -7.26
N ILE A 112 1.44 -2.83 -8.22
CA ILE A 112 0.02 -2.93 -8.58
C ILE A 112 -0.09 -3.56 -9.97
N GLY A 113 -0.94 -4.58 -10.10
CA GLY A 113 -1.33 -5.16 -11.38
C GLY A 113 -2.78 -4.83 -11.70
N ILE A 114 -3.03 -4.11 -12.78
CA ILE A 114 -4.39 -3.85 -13.26
C ILE A 114 -4.75 -4.92 -14.30
N MET A 115 -5.87 -5.58 -14.07
CA MET A 115 -6.40 -6.62 -14.94
C MET A 115 -7.67 -6.16 -15.66
N LYS A 116 -7.82 -6.55 -16.91
CA LYS A 116 -9.03 -6.36 -17.72
C LYS A 116 -9.26 -7.58 -18.59
N ASP A 117 -10.48 -8.09 -18.62
CA ASP A 117 -10.89 -9.24 -19.46
C ASP A 117 -9.94 -10.45 -19.33
N GLY A 118 -9.51 -10.75 -18.08
CA GLY A 118 -8.59 -11.86 -17.80
C GLY A 118 -7.14 -11.62 -18.20
N ARG A 119 -6.76 -10.41 -18.62
CA ARG A 119 -5.40 -10.04 -19.03
C ARG A 119 -4.80 -8.99 -18.11
N LEU A 120 -3.52 -9.12 -17.86
CA LEU A 120 -2.76 -8.09 -17.15
C LEU A 120 -2.46 -6.92 -18.11
N VAL A 121 -3.04 -5.75 -17.83
CA VAL A 121 -2.89 -4.53 -18.64
C VAL A 121 -1.61 -3.79 -18.30
N GLN A 122 -1.37 -3.59 -16.99
CA GLN A 122 -0.16 -2.95 -16.50
C GLN A 122 0.25 -3.56 -15.15
N LEU A 123 1.57 -3.66 -14.93
CA LEU A 123 2.17 -4.03 -13.65
C LEU A 123 3.28 -3.03 -13.33
N ALA A 124 3.09 -2.21 -12.30
CA ALA A 124 4.04 -1.16 -11.93
C ALA A 124 3.99 -0.89 -10.42
N ASN A 125 4.92 -0.09 -9.90
CA ASN A 125 4.78 0.51 -8.58
C ASN A 125 3.68 1.59 -8.60
N PRO A 126 3.13 2.01 -7.44
CA PRO A 126 2.06 2.99 -7.38
C PRO A 126 2.38 4.31 -8.10
N GLU A 127 3.61 4.81 -8.00
CA GLU A 127 4.04 6.06 -8.60
C GLU A 127 3.97 6.01 -10.12
N VAL A 128 4.51 4.95 -10.73
CA VAL A 128 4.49 4.75 -12.19
C VAL A 128 3.08 4.47 -12.67
N MET A 129 2.29 3.72 -11.90
CA MET A 129 0.89 3.44 -12.23
C MET A 129 0.07 4.74 -12.36
N ILE A 130 0.34 5.72 -11.49
CA ILE A 130 -0.38 7.00 -11.45
C ILE A 130 0.21 8.02 -12.44
N SER A 131 1.53 8.07 -12.60
CA SER A 131 2.19 9.07 -13.44
C SER A 131 2.26 8.67 -14.93
N HIS A 132 2.34 7.36 -15.21
CA HIS A 132 2.50 6.81 -16.55
C HIS A 132 1.52 5.63 -16.78
N PRO A 133 0.20 5.91 -16.81
CA PRO A 133 -0.79 4.88 -17.10
C PRO A 133 -0.62 4.38 -18.55
N ALA A 134 -0.67 3.07 -18.73
CA ALA A 134 -0.42 2.40 -20.02
C ALA A 134 -1.49 2.73 -21.07
N ASP A 135 -2.72 2.92 -20.63
CA ASP A 135 -3.86 3.25 -21.50
C ASP A 135 -4.93 4.08 -20.73
N ASP A 136 -6.02 4.42 -21.42
CA ASP A 136 -7.12 5.18 -20.83
C ASP A 136 -7.87 4.41 -19.74
N TYR A 137 -7.89 3.08 -19.85
CA TYR A 137 -8.51 2.23 -18.82
C TYR A 137 -7.75 2.34 -17.48
N VAL A 138 -6.43 2.22 -17.53
CA VAL A 138 -5.57 2.42 -16.33
C VAL A 138 -5.66 3.84 -15.81
N ARG A 139 -5.70 4.83 -16.72
CA ARG A 139 -5.83 6.25 -16.36
C ARG A 139 -7.10 6.54 -15.56
N GLU A 140 -8.21 5.88 -15.88
CA GLU A 140 -9.46 6.08 -15.14
C GLU A 140 -9.35 5.60 -13.68
N PHE A 141 -8.65 4.51 -13.39
CA PHE A 141 -8.34 4.11 -12.00
C PHE A 141 -7.48 5.13 -11.27
N ALA A 142 -6.46 5.66 -11.96
CA ALA A 142 -5.51 6.60 -11.37
C ALA A 142 -6.06 8.04 -11.23
N LYS A 143 -7.24 8.32 -11.78
CA LYS A 143 -7.81 9.68 -11.84
C LYS A 143 -8.02 10.33 -10.47
N ASN A 144 -8.53 9.54 -9.52
CA ASN A 144 -8.85 10.00 -8.16
C ASN A 144 -7.75 9.66 -7.14
N ALA A 145 -6.62 9.11 -7.59
CA ALA A 145 -5.55 8.73 -6.70
C ALA A 145 -4.99 9.94 -5.92
N PRO A 146 -4.58 9.75 -4.66
CA PRO A 146 -3.98 10.82 -3.85
C PRO A 146 -2.54 11.11 -4.33
N ARG A 147 -2.42 11.78 -5.48
CA ARG A 147 -1.16 12.06 -6.19
C ARG A 147 -0.12 12.74 -5.29
N ASP A 148 -0.58 13.68 -4.46
CA ASP A 148 0.21 14.41 -3.47
C ASP A 148 0.91 13.48 -2.47
N LYS A 149 0.29 12.37 -2.13
CA LYS A 149 0.79 11.38 -1.16
C LYS A 149 1.60 10.25 -1.79
N VAL A 150 1.53 10.10 -3.11
CA VAL A 150 2.10 8.94 -3.82
C VAL A 150 3.31 9.35 -4.65
N ILE A 151 3.19 10.40 -5.46
CA ILE A 151 4.23 10.81 -6.41
C ILE A 151 5.41 11.45 -5.66
N TYR A 152 6.61 11.02 -6.04
CA TYR A 152 7.87 11.61 -5.57
C TYR A 152 8.33 12.74 -6.48
N VAL A 153 9.09 13.68 -5.92
CA VAL A 153 9.70 14.81 -6.66
C VAL A 153 10.56 14.31 -7.81
N GLY A 154 11.32 13.23 -7.60
CA GLY A 154 12.12 12.59 -8.64
C GLY A 154 11.33 12.15 -9.88
N CYS A 155 10.03 11.85 -9.75
CA CYS A 155 9.18 11.48 -10.90
C CYS A 155 8.76 12.66 -11.78
N ILE A 156 8.86 13.89 -11.28
CA ILE A 156 8.38 15.11 -11.96
C ILE A 156 9.50 16.12 -12.24
N MET A 157 10.72 15.83 -11.79
CA MET A 157 11.87 16.69 -12.05
C MET A 157 12.30 16.64 -13.51
N SER A 158 12.91 17.72 -13.98
CA SER A 158 13.65 17.77 -15.23
C SER A 158 15.14 17.67 -14.95
N VAL A 159 15.89 16.96 -15.80
CA VAL A 159 17.36 16.92 -15.70
C VAL A 159 17.88 18.33 -15.97
N GLY A 160 18.71 18.84 -15.05
CA GLY A 160 19.27 20.18 -15.16
C GLY A 160 20.52 20.32 -14.28
N ASP A 161 21.41 21.23 -14.68
CA ASP A 161 22.72 21.41 -14.04
C ASP A 161 22.69 22.29 -12.78
N GLY A 162 21.53 22.55 -12.22
CA GLY A 162 21.34 23.13 -10.86
C GLY A 162 22.22 24.33 -10.47
N LYS A 163 22.83 25.02 -11.45
CA LYS A 163 23.69 26.16 -11.18
C LYS A 163 22.87 27.34 -10.63
N SER A 164 23.27 27.82 -9.45
CA SER A 164 22.63 28.94 -8.72
C SER A 164 21.28 28.62 -8.10
N ILE A 165 21.11 27.43 -7.52
CA ILE A 165 19.90 27.07 -6.80
C ILE A 165 20.19 27.07 -5.29
N ASP A 166 19.51 27.97 -4.56
CA ASP A 166 19.69 28.11 -3.10
C ASP A 166 18.79 27.18 -2.30
N ILE A 167 17.68 26.72 -2.90
CA ILE A 167 16.67 25.88 -2.23
C ILE A 167 16.62 24.52 -2.92
N THR A 168 16.78 23.46 -2.15
CA THR A 168 16.71 22.07 -2.65
C THR A 168 15.72 21.22 -1.89
N VAL A 169 15.23 20.18 -2.56
CA VAL A 169 14.37 19.11 -2.00
C VAL A 169 14.94 17.75 -2.40
N SER A 170 14.62 16.69 -1.68
CA SER A 170 15.05 15.35 -2.03
C SER A 170 14.20 14.76 -3.16
N GLU A 171 14.84 13.99 -4.05
CA GLU A 171 14.11 13.18 -5.05
C GLU A 171 13.09 12.22 -4.43
N HIS A 172 13.31 11.83 -3.16
CA HIS A 172 12.43 10.95 -2.38
C HIS A 172 11.36 11.69 -1.58
N ASP A 173 11.28 13.03 -1.66
CA ASP A 173 10.18 13.77 -1.04
C ASP A 173 8.88 13.56 -1.83
N LYS A 174 7.77 13.39 -1.11
CA LYS A 174 6.45 13.37 -1.75
C LYS A 174 6.08 14.78 -2.21
N ILE A 175 5.49 14.90 -3.40
CA ILE A 175 5.15 16.22 -3.97
C ILE A 175 4.23 17.02 -3.03
N GLY A 176 3.34 16.38 -2.28
CA GLY A 176 2.47 17.05 -1.31
C GLY A 176 3.23 17.73 -0.16
N HIS A 177 4.38 17.21 0.26
CA HIS A 177 5.18 17.81 1.33
C HIS A 177 5.89 19.09 0.89
N VAL A 178 6.24 19.19 -0.38
CA VAL A 178 7.02 20.30 -0.93
C VAL A 178 6.20 21.25 -1.80
N ALA A 179 4.96 20.88 -2.12
CA ALA A 179 4.09 21.61 -3.04
C ALA A 179 3.96 23.10 -2.68
N ALA A 180 3.68 23.41 -1.41
CA ALA A 180 3.52 24.79 -0.97
C ALA A 180 4.78 25.64 -1.25
N MET A 181 5.96 25.08 -0.99
CA MET A 181 7.25 25.74 -1.23
C MET A 181 7.52 25.93 -2.72
N VAL A 182 7.31 24.88 -3.55
CA VAL A 182 7.53 24.97 -5.00
C VAL A 182 6.54 25.94 -5.66
N LEU A 183 5.28 25.93 -5.23
CA LEU A 183 4.24 26.82 -5.79
C LEU A 183 4.40 28.28 -5.38
N ALA A 184 5.01 28.56 -4.21
CA ALA A 184 5.29 29.92 -3.74
C ALA A 184 6.59 30.49 -4.28
N SER A 185 7.49 29.66 -4.84
CA SER A 185 8.76 30.10 -5.38
C SER A 185 8.63 30.66 -6.78
N ASP A 186 9.33 31.76 -7.03
CA ASP A 186 9.48 32.33 -8.38
C ASP A 186 10.64 31.69 -9.15
N GLN A 187 11.45 30.85 -8.46
CA GLN A 187 12.59 30.17 -9.04
C GLN A 187 12.36 28.65 -9.06
N ASN A 188 13.09 27.95 -9.91
CA ASN A 188 13.12 26.49 -9.89
C ASN A 188 13.78 26.00 -8.60
N ILE A 189 13.28 24.91 -8.04
CA ILE A 189 13.81 24.27 -6.84
C ILE A 189 14.72 23.12 -7.28
N GLY A 190 15.94 23.04 -6.72
CA GLY A 190 16.86 21.96 -6.98
C GLY A 190 16.37 20.64 -6.39
N VAL A 191 16.68 19.55 -7.07
CA VAL A 191 16.37 18.19 -6.61
C VAL A 191 17.67 17.46 -6.33
N THR A 192 17.83 16.93 -5.12
CA THR A 192 19.04 16.24 -4.68
C THR A 192 18.79 14.73 -4.57
N ASN A 193 19.85 13.96 -4.86
CA ASN A 193 19.90 12.53 -4.58
C ASN A 193 20.26 12.26 -3.11
N ALA A 194 20.43 10.97 -2.75
CA ALA A 194 20.78 10.55 -1.39
C ALA A 194 22.15 11.06 -0.92
N GLU A 195 23.08 11.33 -1.85
CA GLU A 195 24.40 11.88 -1.57
C GLU A 195 24.42 13.42 -1.45
N GLY A 196 23.26 14.08 -1.62
CA GLY A 196 23.12 15.54 -1.56
C GLY A 196 23.56 16.26 -2.85
N ALA A 197 23.86 15.53 -3.92
CA ALA A 197 24.17 16.12 -5.22
C ALA A 197 22.89 16.56 -5.93
N VAL A 198 22.89 17.76 -6.53
CA VAL A 198 21.78 18.24 -7.35
C VAL A 198 21.75 17.47 -8.67
N ILE A 199 20.65 16.73 -8.90
CA ILE A 199 20.45 15.87 -10.07
C ILE A 199 19.41 16.41 -11.06
N GLY A 200 18.67 17.44 -10.66
CA GLY A 200 17.64 18.03 -11.50
C GLY A 200 16.97 19.22 -10.83
N VAL A 201 15.90 19.67 -11.46
CA VAL A 201 15.08 20.78 -10.97
C VAL A 201 13.59 20.44 -11.04
N VAL A 202 12.83 20.93 -10.09
CA VAL A 202 11.36 20.89 -10.13
C VAL A 202 10.84 22.32 -10.36
N THR A 203 9.97 22.46 -11.35
CA THR A 203 9.35 23.73 -11.71
C THR A 203 7.93 23.84 -11.15
N ARG A 204 7.44 25.07 -10.95
CA ARG A 204 6.05 25.32 -10.58
C ARG A 204 5.08 24.65 -11.56
N GLN A 205 5.36 24.70 -12.87
CA GLN A 205 4.51 24.11 -13.89
C GLN A 205 4.46 22.57 -13.79
N ALA A 206 5.61 21.91 -13.56
CA ALA A 206 5.66 20.46 -13.36
C ALA A 206 4.87 20.05 -12.10
N MET A 207 4.97 20.83 -11.02
CA MET A 207 4.21 20.58 -9.79
C MET A 207 2.72 20.70 -10.01
N ILE A 208 2.25 21.76 -10.71
CA ILE A 208 0.83 21.94 -11.04
C ILE A 208 0.33 20.77 -11.90
N ALA A 209 1.06 20.40 -12.95
CA ALA A 209 0.68 19.29 -13.82
C ALA A 209 0.62 17.94 -13.09
N ALA A 210 1.49 17.73 -12.09
CA ALA A 210 1.50 16.53 -11.29
C ALA A 210 0.31 16.46 -10.31
N LEU A 211 0.00 17.59 -9.65
CA LEU A 211 -1.10 17.67 -8.69
C LEU A 211 -2.47 17.68 -9.37
N PHE A 212 -2.59 18.39 -10.49
CA PHE A 212 -3.84 18.63 -11.20
C PHE A 212 -3.70 18.22 -12.67
N PRO A 213 -3.67 16.91 -12.96
CA PRO A 213 -3.60 16.44 -14.34
C PRO A 213 -4.83 16.95 -15.10
N GLU A 214 -4.60 17.64 -16.21
CA GLU A 214 -5.69 18.07 -17.08
C GLU A 214 -6.47 16.83 -17.53
N SER A 215 -7.79 16.86 -17.31
CA SER A 215 -8.70 15.95 -17.97
C SER A 215 -8.66 16.32 -19.47
N ARG A 216 -7.85 15.58 -20.25
CA ARG A 216 -7.97 15.68 -21.71
C ARG A 216 -9.37 15.20 -22.08
N SER A 217 -10.19 16.18 -22.50
CA SER A 217 -11.51 15.99 -23.09
C SER A 217 -11.42 15.13 -24.35
#